data_2fa88dfa55c10eb54ef67a7001542479
#
_entry.id   2fa88dfa55c10eb54ef67a7001542479
#
_cell.length_a   1.000
_cell.length_b   1.000
_cell.length_c   1.000
_cell.angle_alpha   90.00
_cell.angle_beta   90.00
_cell.angle_gamma   90.00
#
_symmetry.space_group_name_H-M   'P 1'
#
loop_
_entity.id
_entity.type
_entity.pdbx_description
1 polymer ?
#
loop_
_entity_poly.entity_id
_entity_poly.type
_entity_poly.pdbx_seq_one_letter_code
_entity_poly.pdbx_strand_id
1 'polypeptide(L)'
;YAIVRATLGSVSLDVGARHEDIEGEVQNYITGETVERSQSLTSPSVSAIWELSDTMSVFGGVYEGFSPAGPGSDASNEESTNYELGVRFSHEATEASLVGFFSDYGNLIGRCRVSDTTCEPGSEFNGGEVEISGVELSLNHAIALSDTLSLEGSLAYTYTESEFATTFLSGFPQWGLVKEGDELPYIPESVGNARLSLVGDRWRIEGSVDFQSQMREVPGVADIEDALHSDGFAVLDLSATYALTKNLSLQASLLNVTDEAAVVSHRPFGARPNRPRSVVGRIRYAF
;
A
#
# COMPACT_ATOMS: atom_id res chain seq x y z
N TYR A 1 -4.86 -0.59 -24.17
CA TYR A 1 -3.43 -0.79 -23.94
C TYR A 1 -2.84 -1.71 -25.02
N ALA A 2 -1.53 -1.58 -25.25
CA ALA A 2 -0.76 -2.46 -26.12
C ALA A 2 0.54 -2.83 -25.40
N ILE A 3 0.94 -4.09 -25.47
CA ILE A 3 2.20 -4.61 -24.91
C ILE A 3 2.85 -5.49 -25.99
N VAL A 4 4.14 -5.28 -26.21
CA VAL A 4 4.99 -6.12 -27.06
C VAL A 4 6.01 -6.80 -26.16
N ARG A 5 6.05 -8.14 -26.22
CA ARG A 5 7.04 -8.96 -25.50
C ARG A 5 8.02 -9.56 -26.49
N ALA A 6 9.30 -9.45 -26.18
CA ALA A 6 10.39 -10.11 -26.90
C ALA A 6 11.20 -10.96 -25.91
N THR A 7 11.44 -12.24 -26.27
CA THR A 7 12.27 -13.14 -25.45
C THR A 7 13.50 -13.54 -26.24
N LEU A 8 14.68 -13.33 -25.65
CA LEU A 8 16.00 -13.59 -26.21
C LEU A 8 16.79 -14.46 -25.22
N GLY A 9 16.74 -15.76 -25.40
CA GLY A 9 17.33 -16.71 -24.46
C GLY A 9 16.69 -16.62 -23.08
N SER A 10 17.49 -16.26 -22.07
CA SER A 10 17.05 -16.09 -20.68
C SER A 10 16.54 -14.69 -20.36
N VAL A 11 16.44 -13.78 -21.33
CA VAL A 11 15.97 -12.42 -21.11
C VAL A 11 14.64 -12.19 -21.82
N SER A 12 13.65 -11.70 -21.09
CA SER A 12 12.38 -11.22 -21.63
C SER A 12 12.28 -9.71 -21.45
N LEU A 13 11.90 -9.00 -22.51
CA LEU A 13 11.69 -7.55 -22.54
C LEU A 13 10.23 -7.26 -22.89
N ASP A 14 9.57 -6.45 -22.09
CA ASP A 14 8.23 -5.95 -22.32
C ASP A 14 8.28 -4.44 -22.58
N VAL A 15 7.62 -3.99 -23.62
CA VAL A 15 7.39 -2.57 -23.92
C VAL A 15 5.91 -2.37 -24.12
N GLY A 16 5.32 -1.44 -23.39
CA GLY A 16 3.89 -1.22 -23.39
C GLY A 16 3.49 0.25 -23.32
N ALA A 17 2.25 0.51 -23.68
CA ALA A 17 1.59 1.77 -23.43
C ALA A 17 0.11 1.55 -23.13
N ARG A 18 -0.42 2.31 -22.18
CA ARG A 18 -1.84 2.43 -21.87
C ARG A 18 -2.31 3.82 -22.28
N HIS A 19 -3.41 3.87 -23.03
CA HIS A 19 -4.04 5.12 -23.42
C HIS A 19 -5.46 5.14 -22.86
N GLU A 20 -5.82 6.27 -22.26
CA GLU A 20 -7.14 6.46 -21.65
C GLU A 20 -7.72 7.81 -22.08
N ASP A 21 -8.98 7.78 -22.52
CA ASP A 21 -9.84 8.95 -22.70
C ASP A 21 -10.81 8.97 -21.51
N ILE A 22 -10.78 10.06 -20.75
CA ILE A 22 -11.55 10.20 -19.51
C ILE A 22 -12.46 11.40 -19.69
N GLU A 23 -13.76 11.15 -19.53
CA GLU A 23 -14.78 12.19 -19.48
C GLU A 23 -15.40 12.19 -18.10
N GLY A 24 -15.49 13.35 -17.49
CA GLY A 24 -16.09 13.55 -16.17
C GLY A 24 -17.04 14.73 -16.16
N GLU A 25 -18.11 14.62 -15.40
CA GLU A 25 -19.12 15.66 -15.23
C GLU A 25 -19.42 15.84 -13.74
N VAL A 26 -19.52 17.10 -13.31
CA VAL A 26 -20.01 17.46 -11.99
C VAL A 26 -21.18 18.43 -12.15
N GLN A 27 -22.30 18.12 -11.52
CA GLN A 27 -23.48 18.99 -11.50
C GLN A 27 -23.70 19.58 -10.11
N ASN A 28 -23.75 20.89 -10.02
CA ASN A 28 -24.17 21.59 -8.81
C ASN A 28 -25.71 21.64 -8.76
N TYR A 29 -26.31 20.83 -7.89
CA TYR A 29 -27.77 20.76 -7.76
C TYR A 29 -28.43 22.03 -7.15
N ILE A 30 -27.62 22.96 -6.57
CA ILE A 30 -28.14 24.20 -6.01
C ILE A 30 -28.20 25.29 -7.08
N THR A 31 -27.14 25.43 -7.89
CA THR A 31 -27.05 26.43 -8.96
C THR A 31 -27.59 25.91 -10.30
N GLY A 32 -27.66 24.60 -10.49
CA GLY A 32 -27.96 23.95 -11.76
C GLY A 32 -26.81 23.96 -12.76
N GLU A 33 -25.64 24.44 -12.38
CA GLU A 33 -24.46 24.46 -13.25
C GLU A 33 -23.88 23.07 -13.40
N THR A 34 -23.45 22.75 -14.61
CA THR A 34 -22.71 21.53 -14.95
C THR A 34 -21.35 21.91 -15.47
N VAL A 35 -20.31 21.28 -14.95
CA VAL A 35 -18.93 21.42 -15.39
C VAL A 35 -18.45 20.08 -15.91
N GLU A 36 -17.96 20.08 -17.14
CA GLU A 36 -17.43 18.92 -17.83
C GLU A 36 -15.90 19.02 -17.94
N ARG A 37 -15.21 17.89 -17.87
CA ARG A 37 -13.78 17.78 -18.17
C ARG A 37 -13.55 16.56 -19.04
N SER A 38 -12.84 16.76 -20.14
CA SER A 38 -12.35 15.69 -21.00
C SER A 38 -10.84 15.75 -21.08
N GLN A 39 -10.19 14.60 -20.94
CA GLN A 39 -8.72 14.50 -20.98
C GLN A 39 -8.29 13.16 -21.56
N SER A 40 -7.17 13.17 -22.25
CA SER A 40 -6.58 11.99 -22.90
C SER A 40 -5.15 11.85 -22.40
N LEU A 41 -4.82 10.67 -21.86
CA LEU A 41 -3.56 10.39 -21.18
C LEU A 41 -2.95 9.10 -21.71
N THR A 42 -1.62 9.06 -21.81
CA THR A 42 -0.88 7.88 -22.26
C THR A 42 0.24 7.59 -21.27
N SER A 43 0.25 6.38 -20.73
CA SER A 43 1.26 5.89 -19.78
C SER A 43 2.11 4.81 -20.45
N PRO A 44 3.36 5.11 -20.82
CA PRO A 44 4.31 4.15 -21.34
C PRO A 44 4.89 3.29 -20.21
N SER A 45 5.40 2.12 -20.59
CA SER A 45 6.13 1.23 -19.69
C SER A 45 7.17 0.41 -20.43
N VAL A 46 8.28 0.13 -19.74
CA VAL A 46 9.30 -0.81 -20.19
C VAL A 46 9.77 -1.64 -19.00
N SER A 47 9.88 -2.95 -19.17
CA SER A 47 10.42 -3.83 -18.14
C SER A 47 11.19 -4.99 -18.74
N ALA A 48 12.12 -5.53 -17.97
CA ALA A 48 12.91 -6.70 -18.35
C ALA A 48 12.97 -7.71 -17.20
N ILE A 49 13.00 -8.98 -17.56
CA ILE A 49 13.27 -10.09 -16.64
C ILE A 49 14.43 -10.89 -17.20
N TRP A 50 15.42 -11.16 -16.36
CA TRP A 50 16.55 -12.02 -16.68
C TRP A 50 16.53 -13.25 -15.77
N GLU A 51 16.24 -14.41 -16.37
CA GLU A 51 16.32 -15.71 -15.69
C GLU A 51 17.79 -16.12 -15.56
N LEU A 52 18.36 -15.95 -14.34
CA LEU A 52 19.74 -16.31 -14.04
C LEU A 52 19.92 -17.83 -13.93
N SER A 53 18.90 -18.51 -13.44
CA SER A 53 18.80 -19.95 -13.30
C SER A 53 17.33 -20.38 -13.23
N ASP A 54 17.06 -21.69 -13.13
CA ASP A 54 15.71 -22.21 -12.93
C ASP A 54 15.07 -21.77 -11.60
N THR A 55 15.86 -21.22 -10.68
CA THR A 55 15.40 -20.81 -9.34
C THR A 55 15.55 -19.33 -9.05
N MET A 56 16.22 -18.58 -9.90
CA MET A 56 16.56 -17.17 -9.63
C MET A 56 16.37 -16.29 -10.85
N SER A 57 15.66 -15.18 -10.68
CA SER A 57 15.54 -14.13 -11.69
C SER A 57 15.83 -12.76 -11.11
N VAL A 58 16.29 -11.85 -11.96
CA VAL A 58 16.42 -10.42 -11.72
C VAL A 58 15.44 -9.72 -12.66
N PHE A 59 14.74 -8.72 -12.17
CA PHE A 59 13.80 -7.95 -12.98
C PHE A 59 13.91 -6.46 -12.66
N GLY A 60 13.52 -5.64 -13.60
CA GLY A 60 13.40 -4.21 -13.37
C GLY A 60 12.52 -3.57 -14.43
N GLY A 61 12.03 -2.39 -14.13
CA GLY A 61 11.13 -1.67 -15.02
C GLY A 61 11.00 -0.20 -14.69
N VAL A 62 10.49 0.54 -15.67
CA VAL A 62 10.08 1.93 -15.53
C VAL A 62 8.70 2.05 -16.15
N TYR A 63 7.78 2.70 -15.43
CA TYR A 63 6.43 2.95 -15.94
C TYR A 63 5.90 4.30 -15.45
N GLU A 64 5.09 4.93 -16.27
CA GLU A 64 4.37 6.14 -15.93
C GLU A 64 2.96 5.81 -15.43
N GLY A 65 2.55 6.51 -14.37
CA GLY A 65 1.22 6.47 -13.79
C GLY A 65 0.60 7.87 -13.80
N PHE A 66 -0.72 7.94 -13.66
CA PHE A 66 -1.42 9.20 -13.49
C PHE A 66 -2.68 9.02 -12.64
N SER A 67 -3.11 10.13 -12.01
CA SER A 67 -4.43 10.27 -11.40
C SER A 67 -5.08 11.56 -11.95
N PRO A 68 -6.25 11.46 -12.60
CA PRO A 68 -6.88 12.63 -13.22
C PRO A 68 -7.45 13.56 -12.17
N ALA A 69 -7.26 14.88 -12.35
CA ALA A 69 -7.99 15.87 -11.58
C ALA A 69 -9.48 15.88 -11.97
N GLY A 70 -10.35 16.14 -11.00
CA GLY A 70 -11.80 16.10 -11.17
C GLY A 70 -12.36 17.22 -12.07
N PRO A 71 -13.61 17.08 -12.56
CA PRO A 71 -14.31 18.15 -13.26
C PRO A 71 -14.48 19.38 -12.37
N GLY A 72 -14.22 20.56 -12.92
CA GLY A 72 -14.28 21.82 -12.19
C GLY A 72 -13.09 22.10 -11.27
N SER A 73 -12.07 21.26 -11.29
CA SER A 73 -10.82 21.46 -10.57
C SER A 73 -9.85 22.28 -11.40
N ASP A 74 -9.19 23.25 -10.77
CA ASP A 74 -8.06 23.98 -11.35
C ASP A 74 -6.73 23.21 -11.20
N ALA A 75 -6.74 22.07 -10.51
CA ALA A 75 -5.56 21.22 -10.33
C ALA A 75 -5.15 20.56 -11.66
N SER A 76 -3.84 20.43 -11.85
CA SER A 76 -3.27 19.56 -12.89
C SER A 76 -3.43 18.11 -12.50
N ASN A 77 -3.38 17.19 -13.46
CA ASN A 77 -3.32 15.76 -13.16
C ASN A 77 -2.08 15.43 -12.33
N GLU A 78 -2.23 14.50 -11.42
CA GLU A 78 -1.09 13.87 -10.78
C GLU A 78 -0.44 12.90 -11.76
N GLU A 79 0.87 12.97 -11.89
CA GLU A 79 1.65 12.12 -12.76
C GLU A 79 2.77 11.48 -11.95
N SER A 80 3.18 10.28 -12.31
CA SER A 80 4.29 9.61 -11.64
C SER A 80 5.17 8.86 -12.62
N THR A 81 6.48 8.86 -12.36
CA THR A 81 7.44 7.94 -12.98
C THR A 81 7.95 6.99 -11.91
N ASN A 82 7.76 5.70 -12.14
CA ASN A 82 8.05 4.65 -11.17
C ASN A 82 9.17 3.77 -11.70
N TYR A 83 10.15 3.49 -10.85
CA TYR A 83 11.32 2.65 -11.12
C TYR A 83 11.35 1.50 -10.14
N GLU A 84 11.56 0.30 -10.63
CA GLU A 84 11.68 -0.91 -9.82
C GLU A 84 12.88 -1.74 -10.26
N LEU A 85 13.58 -2.32 -9.30
CA LEU A 85 14.62 -3.31 -9.52
C LEU A 85 14.52 -4.37 -8.42
N GLY A 86 14.45 -5.64 -8.81
CA GLY A 86 14.29 -6.71 -7.85
C GLY A 86 14.93 -8.02 -8.24
N VAL A 87 15.04 -8.88 -7.25
CA VAL A 87 15.42 -10.28 -7.40
C VAL A 87 14.30 -11.16 -6.89
N ARG A 88 14.09 -12.28 -7.54
CA ARG A 88 13.14 -13.31 -7.14
C ARG A 88 13.85 -14.66 -7.08
N PHE A 89 13.57 -15.37 -6.00
CA PHE A 89 14.03 -16.72 -5.78
C PHE A 89 12.82 -17.65 -5.60
N SER A 90 12.84 -18.80 -6.30
CA SER A 90 11.81 -19.83 -6.14
C SER A 90 12.46 -21.20 -6.26
N HIS A 91 12.44 -21.96 -5.19
CA HIS A 91 12.97 -23.31 -5.16
C HIS A 91 12.18 -24.17 -4.19
N GLU A 92 11.63 -25.29 -4.70
CA GLU A 92 10.76 -26.20 -3.93
C GLU A 92 9.63 -25.44 -3.20
N ALA A 93 9.65 -25.45 -1.89
CA ALA A 93 8.65 -24.80 -1.03
C ALA A 93 9.08 -23.41 -0.53
N THR A 94 10.11 -22.82 -1.15
CA THR A 94 10.63 -21.49 -0.78
C THR A 94 10.41 -20.51 -1.92
N GLU A 95 9.75 -19.40 -1.62
CA GLU A 95 9.64 -18.24 -2.51
C GLU A 95 10.12 -17.00 -1.74
N ALA A 96 10.99 -16.22 -2.36
CA ALA A 96 11.47 -14.96 -1.81
C ALA A 96 11.59 -13.91 -2.89
N SER A 97 11.33 -12.66 -2.55
CA SER A 97 11.63 -11.52 -3.41
C SER A 97 12.15 -10.35 -2.60
N LEU A 98 13.05 -9.59 -3.19
CA LEU A 98 13.55 -8.32 -2.69
C LEU A 98 13.46 -7.31 -3.83
N VAL A 99 12.76 -6.21 -3.61
CA VAL A 99 12.51 -5.15 -4.62
C VAL A 99 12.90 -3.82 -4.03
N GLY A 100 13.75 -3.07 -4.72
CA GLY A 100 13.95 -1.65 -4.48
C GLY A 100 13.06 -0.86 -5.43
N PHE A 101 12.45 0.21 -4.97
CA PHE A 101 11.60 1.07 -5.77
C PHE A 101 11.92 2.55 -5.53
N PHE A 102 11.66 3.36 -6.55
CA PHE A 102 11.66 4.81 -6.50
C PHE A 102 10.52 5.34 -7.34
N SER A 103 9.75 6.29 -6.80
CA SER A 103 8.62 6.93 -7.47
C SER A 103 8.76 8.44 -7.34
N ASP A 104 8.75 9.11 -8.48
CA ASP A 104 8.73 10.57 -8.60
C ASP A 104 7.32 11.00 -9.00
N TYR A 105 6.65 11.76 -8.13
CA TYR A 105 5.29 12.25 -8.31
C TYR A 105 5.30 13.74 -8.58
N GLY A 106 4.76 14.13 -9.73
CA GLY A 106 4.41 15.52 -10.06
C GLY A 106 2.95 15.82 -9.72
N ASN A 107 2.70 17.05 -9.25
CA ASN A 107 1.35 17.58 -9.03
C ASN A 107 0.48 16.72 -8.09
N LEU A 108 1.01 16.25 -6.96
CA LEU A 108 0.22 15.51 -5.98
C LEU A 108 -1.12 16.21 -5.72
N ILE A 109 -2.25 15.50 -5.86
CA ILE A 109 -3.57 16.10 -5.70
C ILE A 109 -4.05 15.97 -4.26
N GLY A 110 -4.20 17.13 -3.59
CA GLY A 110 -4.91 17.25 -2.32
C GLY A 110 -6.38 17.58 -2.55
N ARG A 111 -7.28 17.01 -1.73
CA ARG A 111 -8.71 17.32 -1.77
C ARG A 111 -9.18 17.82 -0.41
N CYS A 112 -9.83 19.00 -0.40
CA CYS A 112 -10.44 19.57 0.78
C CYS A 112 -11.63 18.74 1.26
N ARG A 113 -11.67 18.47 2.56
CA ARG A 113 -12.75 17.71 3.21
C ARG A 113 -13.65 18.67 4.00
N VAL A 114 -14.83 18.21 4.39
CA VAL A 114 -15.77 18.96 5.25
C VAL A 114 -15.15 19.37 6.60
N SER A 115 -14.13 18.65 7.05
CA SER A 115 -13.36 18.98 8.27
C SER A 115 -12.35 20.11 8.09
N ASP A 116 -12.03 20.48 6.85
CA ASP A 116 -11.03 21.52 6.55
C ASP A 116 -11.74 22.87 6.47
N THR A 117 -11.46 23.75 7.43
CA THR A 117 -12.26 24.96 7.68
C THR A 117 -11.90 26.16 6.80
N THR A 118 -10.85 26.08 5.99
CA THR A 118 -10.32 27.21 5.22
C THR A 118 -10.30 27.00 3.71
N CYS A 119 -10.77 25.86 3.23
CA CYS A 119 -10.97 25.58 1.82
C CYS A 119 -12.37 25.02 1.56
N GLU A 120 -12.85 25.12 0.34
CA GLU A 120 -14.17 24.60 -0.02
C GLU A 120 -14.16 23.05 -0.05
N PRO A 121 -15.07 22.38 0.69
CA PRO A 121 -15.17 20.92 0.67
C PRO A 121 -15.33 20.39 -0.74
N GLY A 122 -14.45 19.48 -1.13
CA GLY A 122 -14.42 18.84 -2.45
C GLY A 122 -13.53 19.54 -3.48
N SER A 123 -13.02 20.77 -3.21
CA SER A 123 -12.05 21.41 -4.08
C SER A 123 -10.72 20.64 -4.07
N GLU A 124 -10.06 20.60 -5.21
CA GLU A 124 -8.74 20.00 -5.39
C GLU A 124 -7.67 21.06 -5.59
N PHE A 125 -6.47 20.75 -5.17
CA PHE A 125 -5.29 21.62 -5.37
C PHE A 125 -4.06 20.75 -5.58
N ASN A 126 -3.03 21.30 -6.24
CA ASN A 126 -1.74 20.62 -6.38
C ASN A 126 -0.92 20.80 -5.10
N GLY A 127 -0.48 19.70 -4.53
CA GLY A 127 0.28 19.59 -3.29
C GLY A 127 1.78 19.42 -3.49
N GLY A 128 2.33 19.96 -4.61
CA GLY A 128 3.77 19.89 -4.92
C GLY A 128 4.21 18.58 -5.54
N GLU A 129 5.52 18.42 -5.62
CA GLU A 129 6.21 17.22 -6.09
C GLU A 129 6.67 16.39 -4.90
N VAL A 130 6.71 15.07 -5.07
CA VAL A 130 6.98 14.12 -3.99
C VAL A 130 7.86 13.00 -4.51
N GLU A 131 8.89 12.65 -3.76
CA GLU A 131 9.71 11.48 -4.01
C GLU A 131 9.43 10.41 -2.94
N ILE A 132 9.23 9.17 -3.38
CA ILE A 132 9.02 8.02 -2.51
C ILE A 132 9.98 6.92 -2.94
N SER A 133 10.78 6.42 -2.01
CA SER A 133 11.71 5.32 -2.26
C SER A 133 11.61 4.27 -1.16
N GLY A 134 12.06 3.06 -1.46
CA GLY A 134 12.03 2.03 -0.44
C GLY A 134 12.47 0.66 -0.92
N VAL A 135 12.29 -0.29 -0.02
CA VAL A 135 12.62 -1.70 -0.24
C VAL A 135 11.48 -2.58 0.25
N GLU A 136 11.09 -3.54 -0.57
CA GLU A 136 10.10 -4.56 -0.23
C GLU A 136 10.76 -5.94 -0.15
N LEU A 137 10.50 -6.65 0.94
CA LEU A 137 10.89 -8.05 1.14
C LEU A 137 9.65 -8.92 1.26
N SER A 138 9.60 -10.01 0.50
CA SER A 138 8.63 -11.09 0.75
C SER A 138 9.34 -12.42 0.87
N LEU A 139 8.87 -13.27 1.77
CA LEU A 139 9.38 -14.63 1.98
C LEU A 139 8.20 -15.56 2.32
N ASN A 140 8.10 -16.66 1.60
CA ASN A 140 7.23 -17.78 1.94
C ASN A 140 8.07 -19.06 2.00
N HIS A 141 7.85 -19.85 3.03
CA HIS A 141 8.53 -21.13 3.17
C HIS A 141 7.63 -22.16 3.85
N ALA A 142 7.67 -23.40 3.38
CA ALA A 142 6.96 -24.51 3.99
C ALA A 142 7.90 -25.69 4.24
N ILE A 143 7.80 -26.26 5.44
CA ILE A 143 8.59 -27.41 5.87
C ILE A 143 7.64 -28.57 6.18
N ALA A 144 7.77 -29.70 5.49
CA ALA A 144 7.11 -30.94 5.88
C ALA A 144 7.79 -31.50 7.14
N LEU A 145 7.07 -31.54 8.27
CA LEU A 145 7.55 -32.13 9.51
C LEU A 145 7.25 -33.64 9.56
N SER A 146 6.19 -34.06 8.87
CA SER A 146 5.83 -35.45 8.64
C SER A 146 4.89 -35.56 7.42
N ASP A 147 4.42 -36.75 7.09
CA ASP A 147 3.46 -37.00 5.99
C ASP A 147 2.11 -36.25 6.19
N THR A 148 1.79 -35.86 7.42
CA THR A 148 0.50 -35.23 7.80
C THR A 148 0.64 -33.90 8.51
N LEU A 149 1.86 -33.39 8.64
CA LEU A 149 2.14 -32.15 9.39
C LEU A 149 3.14 -31.27 8.65
N SER A 150 2.79 -30.03 8.41
CA SER A 150 3.69 -29.01 7.87
C SER A 150 3.74 -27.75 8.73
N LEU A 151 4.87 -27.07 8.68
CA LEU A 151 5.07 -25.71 9.21
C LEU A 151 5.18 -24.77 8.02
N GLU A 152 4.31 -23.77 7.95
CA GLU A 152 4.29 -22.77 6.90
C GLU A 152 4.58 -21.40 7.50
N GLY A 153 5.51 -20.67 6.91
CA GLY A 153 5.88 -19.33 7.31
C GLY A 153 5.77 -18.34 6.16
N SER A 154 5.29 -17.13 6.45
CA SER A 154 5.34 -16.01 5.52
C SER A 154 5.79 -14.74 6.23
N LEU A 155 6.53 -13.90 5.51
CA LEU A 155 6.96 -12.57 5.93
C LEU A 155 6.79 -11.63 4.76
N ALA A 156 6.19 -10.47 5.01
CA ALA A 156 6.19 -9.31 4.13
C ALA A 156 6.66 -8.10 4.94
N TYR A 157 7.59 -7.34 4.38
CA TYR A 157 8.14 -6.14 5.01
C TYR A 157 8.41 -5.09 3.96
N THR A 158 8.01 -3.84 4.24
CA THR A 158 8.31 -2.68 3.42
C THR A 158 8.96 -1.61 4.29
N TYR A 159 10.08 -1.09 3.82
CA TYR A 159 10.70 0.14 4.29
C TYR A 159 10.48 1.23 3.26
N THR A 160 10.01 2.39 3.67
CA THR A 160 9.66 3.51 2.81
C THR A 160 10.21 4.81 3.36
N GLU A 161 10.92 5.55 2.53
CA GLU A 161 11.27 6.95 2.73
C GLU A 161 10.43 7.80 1.77
N SER A 162 9.93 8.94 2.24
CA SER A 162 9.11 9.84 1.42
C SER A 162 9.37 11.28 1.78
N GLU A 163 9.51 12.14 0.78
CA GLU A 163 9.75 13.57 1.00
C GLU A 163 9.08 14.43 -0.07
N PHE A 164 8.76 15.66 0.30
CA PHE A 164 8.37 16.69 -0.65
C PHE A 164 9.61 17.20 -1.37
N ALA A 165 9.59 17.17 -2.71
CA ALA A 165 10.68 17.65 -3.56
C ALA A 165 10.59 19.18 -3.83
N THR A 166 9.49 19.83 -3.42
CA THR A 166 9.25 21.27 -3.64
C THR A 166 8.71 21.96 -2.39
N THR A 167 9.01 23.27 -2.26
CA THR A 167 8.43 24.13 -1.21
C THR A 167 7.17 24.80 -1.72
N PHE A 168 6.05 24.67 -1.00
CA PHE A 168 4.76 25.28 -1.35
C PHE A 168 3.91 25.61 -0.11
N LEU A 169 2.93 26.49 -0.29
CA LEU A 169 1.90 26.72 0.71
C LEU A 169 0.75 25.74 0.48
N SER A 170 0.51 24.88 1.47
CA SER A 170 -0.51 23.84 1.35
C SER A 170 -1.93 24.41 1.37
N GLY A 171 -2.81 23.84 0.57
CA GLY A 171 -4.26 24.06 0.68
C GLY A 171 -4.87 23.48 1.94
N PHE A 172 -4.18 22.55 2.64
CA PHE A 172 -4.55 22.10 3.97
C PHE A 172 -3.98 23.02 5.04
N PRO A 173 -4.81 23.77 5.79
CA PRO A 173 -4.33 24.76 6.75
C PRO A 173 -3.41 24.21 7.82
N GLN A 174 -3.64 22.96 8.22
CA GLN A 174 -2.85 22.27 9.23
C GLN A 174 -1.42 21.93 8.78
N TRP A 175 -1.15 21.95 7.49
CA TRP A 175 0.20 21.73 6.96
C TRP A 175 0.96 23.05 6.84
N GLY A 176 0.26 24.15 6.52
CA GLY A 176 0.88 25.46 6.37
C GLY A 176 1.90 25.51 5.24
N LEU A 177 3.09 26.03 5.53
CA LEU A 177 4.21 26.04 4.60
C LEU A 177 4.92 24.67 4.66
N VAL A 178 4.81 23.89 3.58
CA VAL A 178 5.56 22.66 3.35
C VAL A 178 6.89 23.02 2.69
N LYS A 179 7.98 22.44 3.15
CA LYS A 179 9.32 22.69 2.63
C LYS A 179 9.85 21.46 1.89
N GLU A 180 10.71 21.69 0.92
CA GLU A 180 11.53 20.66 0.31
C GLU A 180 12.28 19.88 1.40
N GLY A 181 12.25 18.55 1.35
CA GLY A 181 12.80 17.63 2.34
C GLY A 181 11.88 17.33 3.52
N ASP A 182 10.69 17.96 3.64
CA ASP A 182 9.71 17.54 4.65
C ASP A 182 9.14 16.15 4.28
N GLU A 183 9.08 15.24 5.26
CA GLU A 183 8.47 13.91 5.09
C GLU A 183 6.96 14.02 4.85
N LEU A 184 6.42 13.10 4.05
CA LEU A 184 4.99 13.01 3.78
C LEU A 184 4.23 12.50 5.01
N PRO A 185 3.08 13.12 5.32
CA PRO A 185 2.18 12.59 6.34
C PRO A 185 1.53 11.27 5.92
N TYR A 186 1.19 10.44 6.93
CA TYR A 186 0.47 9.17 6.79
C TYR A 186 1.21 8.07 6.02
N ILE A 187 2.53 8.18 5.91
CA ILE A 187 3.39 7.12 5.37
C ILE A 187 4.30 6.64 6.50
N PRO A 188 4.08 5.44 7.05
CA PRO A 188 5.00 4.87 8.02
C PRO A 188 6.28 4.39 7.33
N GLU A 189 7.44 4.63 7.93
CA GLU A 189 8.73 4.13 7.39
C GLU A 189 8.80 2.61 7.31
N SER A 190 8.16 1.92 8.24
CA SER A 190 8.21 0.46 8.31
C SER A 190 6.83 -0.14 8.49
N VAL A 191 6.48 -1.06 7.60
CA VAL A 191 5.25 -1.86 7.69
C VAL A 191 5.61 -3.32 7.46
N GLY A 192 5.02 -4.22 8.21
CA GLY A 192 5.25 -5.63 7.97
C GLY A 192 4.18 -6.54 8.55
N ASN A 193 4.16 -7.74 8.01
CA ASN A 193 3.35 -8.86 8.47
C ASN A 193 4.21 -10.12 8.51
N ALA A 194 4.17 -10.82 9.63
CA ALA A 194 4.77 -12.15 9.76
C ALA A 194 3.69 -13.15 10.18
N ARG A 195 3.69 -14.31 9.56
CA ARG A 195 2.74 -15.39 9.85
C ARG A 195 3.45 -16.71 9.98
N LEU A 196 3.03 -17.51 10.96
CA LEU A 196 3.48 -18.87 11.16
C LEU A 196 2.27 -19.79 11.37
N SER A 197 2.18 -20.85 10.56
CA SER A 197 1.06 -21.80 10.61
C SER A 197 1.57 -23.21 10.80
N LEU A 198 1.00 -23.93 11.73
CA LEU A 198 1.13 -25.38 11.85
C LEU A 198 -0.10 -26.04 11.25
N VAL A 199 0.09 -26.87 10.24
CA VAL A 199 -0.97 -27.42 9.41
C VAL A 199 -0.96 -28.94 9.48
N GLY A 200 -2.05 -29.51 9.98
CA GLY A 200 -2.33 -30.94 9.97
C GLY A 200 -3.44 -31.31 8.99
N ASP A 201 -3.77 -32.60 8.84
CA ASP A 201 -4.75 -33.11 7.89
C ASP A 201 -6.12 -32.40 7.95
N ARG A 202 -6.57 -32.06 9.13
CA ARG A 202 -7.90 -31.50 9.39
C ARG A 202 -7.90 -30.21 10.20
N TRP A 203 -6.75 -29.70 10.58
CA TRP A 203 -6.63 -28.53 11.42
C TRP A 203 -5.47 -27.63 11.00
N ARG A 204 -5.59 -26.37 11.32
CA ARG A 204 -4.56 -25.35 11.16
C ARG A 204 -4.56 -24.47 12.39
N ILE A 205 -3.40 -24.25 12.96
CA ILE A 205 -3.17 -23.23 13.99
C ILE A 205 -2.24 -22.19 13.41
N GLU A 206 -2.60 -20.94 13.54
CA GLU A 206 -1.86 -19.83 12.92
C GLU A 206 -1.67 -18.71 13.93
N GLY A 207 -0.46 -18.16 13.97
CA GLY A 207 -0.15 -16.91 14.62
C GLY A 207 0.30 -15.90 13.57
N SER A 208 -0.16 -14.65 13.66
CA SER A 208 0.30 -13.56 12.82
C SER A 208 0.60 -12.32 13.64
N VAL A 209 1.62 -11.57 13.20
CA VAL A 209 1.96 -10.26 13.73
C VAL A 209 1.90 -9.26 12.60
N ASP A 210 1.07 -8.22 12.79
CA ASP A 210 1.04 -7.04 11.95
C ASP A 210 1.69 -5.89 12.69
N PHE A 211 2.63 -5.20 12.07
CA PHE A 211 3.29 -4.06 12.68
C PHE A 211 3.47 -2.90 11.70
N GLN A 212 3.49 -1.69 12.24
CA GLN A 212 3.95 -0.48 11.55
C GLN A 212 4.68 0.43 12.52
N SER A 213 5.61 1.24 12.00
CA SER A 213 6.23 2.33 12.76
C SER A 213 5.21 3.46 13.01
N GLN A 214 5.52 4.32 13.95
CA GLN A 214 4.81 5.61 14.04
C GLN A 214 4.92 6.36 12.71
N MET A 215 3.92 7.22 12.42
CA MET A 215 3.95 8.08 11.25
C MET A 215 3.41 9.47 11.61
N ARG A 216 3.96 10.50 10.98
CA ARG A 216 3.49 11.89 11.17
C ARG A 216 2.13 12.11 10.50
N GLU A 217 1.37 13.05 11.03
CA GLU A 217 0.09 13.50 10.45
C GLU A 217 0.20 14.90 9.82
N VAL A 218 1.39 15.50 9.87
CA VAL A 218 1.74 16.78 9.25
C VAL A 218 3.14 16.71 8.63
N PRO A 219 3.44 17.45 7.55
CA PRO A 219 4.77 17.50 6.95
C PRO A 219 5.84 17.98 7.93
N GLY A 220 7.07 17.54 7.78
CA GLY A 220 8.21 18.00 8.57
C GLY A 220 9.34 16.99 8.69
N VAL A 221 10.47 17.38 9.27
CA VAL A 221 11.68 16.57 9.48
C VAL A 221 12.09 16.42 10.95
N ALA A 222 11.46 17.18 11.85
CA ALA A 222 11.79 17.18 13.29
C ALA A 222 11.01 16.09 14.03
N ASP A 223 11.41 15.83 15.30
CA ASP A 223 10.62 15.03 16.23
C ASP A 223 9.19 15.56 16.30
N ILE A 224 8.23 14.67 16.34
CA ILE A 224 6.82 15.01 16.23
C ILE A 224 6.20 15.07 17.63
N GLU A 225 5.40 16.11 17.89
CA GLU A 225 4.58 16.18 19.11
C GLU A 225 3.53 15.05 19.12
N ASP A 226 3.22 14.52 20.31
CA ASP A 226 2.29 13.38 20.49
C ASP A 226 0.93 13.55 19.78
N ALA A 227 0.43 14.78 19.66
CA ALA A 227 -0.84 15.08 18.99
C ALA A 227 -0.74 15.13 17.44
N LEU A 228 0.45 15.05 16.88
CA LEU A 228 0.73 15.20 15.44
C LEU A 228 1.31 13.94 14.79
N HIS A 229 1.26 12.81 15.50
CA HIS A 229 1.62 11.50 14.93
C HIS A 229 0.61 10.43 15.35
N SER A 230 0.53 9.37 14.57
CA SER A 230 -0.09 8.13 14.97
C SER A 230 0.95 7.18 15.56
N ASP A 231 0.54 6.37 16.53
CA ASP A 231 1.44 5.44 17.22
C ASP A 231 1.97 4.36 16.27
N GLY A 232 3.20 3.93 16.50
CA GLY A 232 3.66 2.63 16.02
C GLY A 232 3.03 1.52 16.85
N PHE A 233 2.75 0.38 16.25
CA PHE A 233 2.16 -0.76 16.95
C PHE A 233 2.61 -2.11 16.37
N ALA A 234 2.47 -3.16 17.17
CA ALA A 234 2.60 -4.55 16.76
C ALA A 234 1.44 -5.36 17.36
N VAL A 235 0.57 -5.86 16.52
CA VAL A 235 -0.62 -6.63 16.92
C VAL A 235 -0.42 -8.11 16.63
N LEU A 236 -0.56 -8.94 17.66
CA LEU A 236 -0.52 -10.40 17.54
C LEU A 236 -1.94 -10.97 17.48
N ASP A 237 -2.21 -11.77 16.46
CA ASP A 237 -3.43 -12.53 16.28
C ASP A 237 -3.14 -14.04 16.33
N LEU A 238 -4.04 -14.81 16.93
CA LEU A 238 -4.02 -16.27 16.92
C LEU A 238 -5.30 -16.81 16.34
N SER A 239 -5.22 -17.83 15.50
CA SER A 239 -6.40 -18.52 14.98
C SER A 239 -6.20 -20.03 14.95
N ALA A 240 -7.32 -20.76 15.10
CA ALA A 240 -7.38 -22.19 14.93
C ALA A 240 -8.59 -22.54 14.06
N THR A 241 -8.35 -23.36 13.04
CA THR A 241 -9.39 -23.89 12.15
C THR A 241 -9.42 -25.42 12.22
N TYR A 242 -10.60 -26.01 12.25
CA TYR A 242 -10.80 -27.46 12.25
C TYR A 242 -11.87 -27.85 11.21
N ALA A 243 -11.52 -28.76 10.30
CA ALA A 243 -12.44 -29.34 9.33
C ALA A 243 -13.20 -30.53 9.96
N LEU A 244 -14.46 -30.30 10.35
CA LEU A 244 -15.35 -31.35 10.89
C LEU A 244 -15.69 -32.38 9.81
N THR A 245 -15.99 -31.90 8.60
CA THR A 245 -16.25 -32.72 7.41
C THR A 245 -15.58 -32.06 6.21
N LYS A 246 -15.68 -32.67 5.01
CA LYS A 246 -15.19 -32.05 3.77
C LYS A 246 -15.86 -30.69 3.46
N ASN A 247 -17.08 -30.50 3.97
CA ASN A 247 -17.92 -29.34 3.66
C ASN A 247 -18.12 -28.40 4.86
N LEU A 248 -17.75 -28.82 6.07
CA LEU A 248 -18.00 -28.05 7.31
C LEU A 248 -16.71 -27.83 8.08
N SER A 249 -16.38 -26.57 8.33
CA SER A 249 -15.26 -26.19 9.20
C SER A 249 -15.67 -25.18 10.27
N LEU A 250 -14.98 -25.26 11.39
CA LEU A 250 -15.06 -24.30 12.51
C LEU A 250 -13.76 -23.51 12.60
N GLN A 251 -13.85 -22.24 12.89
CA GLN A 251 -12.71 -21.38 13.16
C GLN A 251 -12.95 -20.60 14.45
N ALA A 252 -11.93 -20.51 15.28
CA ALA A 252 -11.86 -19.60 16.42
C ALA A 252 -10.64 -18.69 16.22
N SER A 253 -10.80 -17.40 16.48
CA SER A 253 -9.71 -16.42 16.40
C SER A 253 -9.72 -15.55 17.66
N LEU A 254 -8.52 -15.32 18.21
CA LEU A 254 -8.25 -14.36 19.26
C LEU A 254 -7.43 -13.25 18.61
N LEU A 255 -8.05 -12.10 18.41
CA LEU A 255 -7.47 -10.93 17.75
C LEU A 255 -6.91 -9.99 18.82
N ASN A 256 -5.77 -9.37 18.50
CA ASN A 256 -5.03 -8.51 19.42
C ASN A 256 -4.79 -9.19 20.77
N VAL A 257 -4.08 -10.30 20.77
CA VAL A 257 -3.83 -11.17 21.95
C VAL A 257 -3.20 -10.39 23.10
N THR A 258 -2.29 -9.47 22.80
CA THR A 258 -1.56 -8.65 23.77
C THR A 258 -2.38 -7.48 24.31
N ASP A 259 -3.56 -7.21 23.74
CA ASP A 259 -4.41 -6.05 24.04
C ASP A 259 -3.67 -4.73 23.81
N GLU A 260 -2.89 -4.70 22.73
CA GLU A 260 -2.15 -3.51 22.30
C GLU A 260 -3.12 -2.36 22.04
N ALA A 261 -2.87 -1.19 22.64
CA ALA A 261 -3.67 0.00 22.45
C ALA A 261 -2.82 1.09 21.81
N ALA A 262 -3.14 1.45 20.57
CA ALA A 262 -2.44 2.45 19.79
C ALA A 262 -3.42 3.42 19.13
N VAL A 263 -3.07 4.68 19.04
CA VAL A 263 -3.82 5.68 18.26
C VAL A 263 -3.35 5.59 16.82
N VAL A 264 -4.20 5.08 15.94
CA VAL A 264 -3.88 4.86 14.52
C VAL A 264 -4.16 6.09 13.64
N SER A 265 -4.85 7.10 14.16
CA SER A 265 -5.08 8.39 13.50
C SER A 265 -5.78 9.35 14.45
N HIS A 266 -5.50 10.68 14.33
CA HIS A 266 -6.23 11.74 15.01
C HIS A 266 -7.26 12.44 14.10
N ARG A 267 -7.29 12.13 12.82
CA ARG A 267 -8.13 12.83 11.85
C ARG A 267 -9.23 11.95 11.27
N PRO A 268 -10.37 12.54 10.85
CA PRO A 268 -10.71 13.96 10.90
C PRO A 268 -11.28 14.44 12.25
N PHE A 269 -11.73 13.55 13.15
CA PHE A 269 -12.54 13.91 14.32
C PHE A 269 -11.97 13.41 15.67
N GLY A 270 -10.66 13.40 15.82
CA GLY A 270 -9.97 13.02 17.05
C GLY A 270 -9.38 11.62 17.01
N ALA A 271 -8.73 11.25 18.12
CA ALA A 271 -7.98 10.00 18.24
C ALA A 271 -8.85 8.77 17.99
N ARG A 272 -8.41 7.92 17.07
CA ARG A 272 -9.04 6.62 16.76
C ARG A 272 -8.10 5.51 17.18
N PRO A 273 -8.50 4.65 18.11
CA PRO A 273 -7.69 3.51 18.53
C PRO A 273 -7.76 2.38 17.48
N ASN A 274 -6.77 1.50 17.55
CA ASN A 274 -6.82 0.19 16.91
C ASN A 274 -7.93 -0.68 17.52
N ARG A 275 -8.14 -1.88 16.96
CA ARG A 275 -9.11 -2.85 17.49
C ARG A 275 -8.65 -3.38 18.86
N PRO A 276 -9.52 -3.38 19.89
CA PRO A 276 -9.23 -4.04 21.16
C PRO A 276 -9.19 -5.57 21.01
N ARG A 277 -8.67 -6.26 22.02
CA ARG A 277 -8.71 -7.73 22.08
C ARG A 277 -10.12 -8.26 21.85
N SER A 278 -10.25 -9.18 20.92
CA SER A 278 -11.55 -9.70 20.50
C SER A 278 -11.50 -11.18 20.20
N VAL A 279 -12.59 -11.90 20.50
CA VAL A 279 -12.76 -13.30 20.15
C VAL A 279 -13.80 -13.41 19.05
N VAL A 280 -13.45 -14.14 17.98
CA VAL A 280 -14.33 -14.36 16.82
C VAL A 280 -14.49 -15.86 16.57
N GLY A 281 -15.74 -16.33 16.51
CA GLY A 281 -16.09 -17.67 16.06
C GLY A 281 -16.69 -17.63 14.64
N ARG A 282 -16.30 -18.56 13.78
CA ARG A 282 -16.84 -18.69 12.41
C ARG A 282 -17.18 -20.14 12.12
N ILE A 283 -18.34 -20.36 11.52
CA ILE A 283 -18.75 -21.65 10.94
C ILE A 283 -18.81 -21.45 9.43
N ARG A 284 -18.14 -22.30 8.66
CA ARG A 284 -18.17 -22.27 7.20
C ARG A 284 -18.72 -23.61 6.69
N TYR A 285 -19.76 -23.53 5.87
CA TYR A 285 -20.33 -24.65 5.15
C TYR A 285 -20.26 -24.40 3.64
N ALA A 286 -19.68 -25.34 2.88
CA ALA A 286 -19.63 -25.31 1.42
C ALA A 286 -20.67 -26.28 0.86
N PHE A 287 -21.52 -25.82 -0.05
CA PHE A 287 -22.58 -26.61 -0.68
C PHE A 287 -22.03 -27.44 -1.85
#